data_75ed39e408e35491e587be58f489ad16
#
_entry.id   75ed39e408e35491e587be58f489ad16
#
_cell.length_a   1.000
_cell.length_b   1.000
_cell.length_c   1.000
_cell.angle_alpha   90.00
_cell.angle_beta   90.00
_cell.angle_gamma   90.00
#
_symmetry.space_group_name_H-M   'P 1'
#
loop_
_entity.id
_entity.type
_entity.pdbx_description
1 polymer ?
#
loop_
_entity_poly.entity_id
_entity_poly.type
_entity_poly.pdbx_seq_one_letter_code
_entity_poly.pdbx_strand_id
1 'polypeptide(L)'
;MHSKSSKFKVQSSKFKNYREDYSRFFLLVTCYSLLITFLLLFALCSSPYAMIKDHVVAFVDNTAITLSEFEEEYSKAQEVTPGITKEEVLNAMINRVLLLREAKKIRLTERSDDELLKEYIDLKLRTFVKVKEKDVLDYYEIHSKDFQGKTLDDVSEEIENYLAEAELNRLLKKHIEELRKKAYIGIQLE
;
A
#
# COMPACT_ATOMS: atom_id res chain seq x y z
N MET A 1 -48.62 9.09 -84.24
CA MET A 1 -47.34 8.70 -83.59
C MET A 1 -47.05 9.54 -82.33
N HIS A 2 -47.91 9.60 -81.24
CA HIS A 2 -47.67 10.45 -80.10
C HIS A 2 -48.00 9.79 -78.75
N SER A 3 -48.14 8.47 -78.65
CA SER A 3 -48.58 7.82 -77.39
C SER A 3 -47.46 7.07 -76.60
N LYS A 4 -46.26 6.84 -77.15
CA LYS A 4 -45.18 6.08 -76.49
C LYS A 4 -44.22 6.92 -75.59
N SER A 5 -44.16 8.24 -75.85
CA SER A 5 -43.17 9.11 -75.12
C SER A 5 -43.62 9.48 -73.68
N SER A 6 -44.96 9.56 -73.46
CA SER A 6 -45.48 9.98 -72.16
C SER A 6 -45.40 8.86 -71.08
N LYS A 7 -45.52 7.60 -71.45
CA LYS A 7 -45.43 6.46 -70.51
C LYS A 7 -43.99 6.25 -70.00
N PHE A 8 -43.00 6.54 -70.77
CA PHE A 8 -41.60 6.37 -70.42
C PHE A 8 -41.13 7.44 -69.40
N LYS A 9 -41.61 8.69 -69.52
CA LYS A 9 -41.33 9.77 -68.57
C LYS A 9 -41.97 9.53 -67.19
N VAL A 10 -43.17 8.97 -67.11
CA VAL A 10 -43.85 8.69 -65.83
C VAL A 10 -43.20 7.51 -65.10
N GLN A 11 -42.64 6.54 -65.80
CA GLN A 11 -41.94 5.42 -65.18
C GLN A 11 -40.58 5.82 -64.63
N SER A 12 -39.86 6.76 -65.25
CA SER A 12 -38.61 7.28 -64.83
C SER A 12 -38.73 8.16 -63.53
N SER A 13 -39.83 8.91 -63.44
CA SER A 13 -40.06 9.75 -62.21
C SER A 13 -40.44 8.91 -60.98
N LYS A 14 -41.17 7.78 -61.17
CA LYS A 14 -41.48 6.85 -60.09
C LYS A 14 -40.22 6.16 -59.54
N PHE A 15 -39.29 5.77 -60.41
CA PHE A 15 -38.02 5.18 -59.98
C PHE A 15 -37.09 6.16 -59.26
N LYS A 16 -37.17 7.46 -59.60
CA LYS A 16 -36.35 8.50 -58.95
C LYS A 16 -36.84 8.76 -57.53
N ASN A 17 -38.16 8.82 -57.30
CA ASN A 17 -38.72 8.97 -55.95
C ASN A 17 -38.44 7.76 -55.05
N TYR A 18 -38.52 6.54 -55.55
CA TYR A 18 -38.19 5.33 -54.78
C TYR A 18 -36.73 5.36 -54.30
N ARG A 19 -35.79 5.82 -55.13
CA ARG A 19 -34.38 5.89 -54.78
C ARG A 19 -34.06 6.97 -53.74
N GLU A 20 -34.77 8.07 -53.76
CA GLU A 20 -34.65 9.14 -52.75
C GLU A 20 -35.23 8.71 -51.38
N ASP A 21 -36.36 7.99 -51.39
CA ASP A 21 -36.95 7.47 -50.15
C ASP A 21 -36.10 6.38 -49.49
N TYR A 22 -35.51 5.48 -50.26
CA TYR A 22 -34.53 4.49 -49.75
C TYR A 22 -33.26 5.14 -49.17
N SER A 23 -32.76 6.18 -49.82
CA SER A 23 -31.59 6.92 -49.37
C SER A 23 -31.86 7.63 -48.04
N ARG A 24 -33.02 8.25 -47.87
CA ARG A 24 -33.46 8.89 -46.62
C ARG A 24 -33.69 7.88 -45.51
N PHE A 25 -34.30 6.75 -45.83
CA PHE A 25 -34.51 5.68 -44.86
C PHE A 25 -33.19 5.07 -44.38
N PHE A 26 -32.25 4.87 -45.29
CA PHE A 26 -30.90 4.36 -44.96
C PHE A 26 -30.12 5.35 -44.09
N LEU A 27 -30.23 6.65 -44.38
CA LEU A 27 -29.63 7.72 -43.55
C LEU A 27 -30.24 7.78 -42.15
N LEU A 28 -31.53 7.59 -42.00
CA LEU A 28 -32.21 7.57 -40.72
C LEU A 28 -31.80 6.35 -39.88
N VAL A 29 -31.71 5.17 -40.50
CA VAL A 29 -31.28 3.93 -39.81
C VAL A 29 -29.81 4.01 -39.35
N THR A 30 -28.92 4.55 -40.20
CA THR A 30 -27.51 4.74 -39.82
C THR A 30 -27.34 5.80 -38.73
N CYS A 31 -28.10 6.88 -38.78
CA CYS A 31 -28.06 7.92 -37.72
C CYS A 31 -28.58 7.39 -36.38
N TYR A 32 -29.65 6.57 -36.42
CA TYR A 32 -30.21 5.95 -35.22
C TYR A 32 -29.27 4.89 -34.63
N SER A 33 -28.60 4.10 -35.48
CA SER A 33 -27.56 3.13 -35.06
C SER A 33 -26.37 3.83 -34.41
N LEU A 34 -25.89 4.94 -34.97
CA LEU A 34 -24.81 5.75 -34.37
C LEU A 34 -25.21 6.37 -33.02
N LEU A 35 -26.48 6.76 -32.90
CA LEU A 35 -27.01 7.34 -31.65
C LEU A 35 -27.08 6.27 -30.54
N ILE A 36 -27.51 5.05 -30.88
CA ILE A 36 -27.56 3.92 -29.94
C ILE A 36 -26.14 3.50 -29.51
N THR A 37 -25.19 3.41 -30.46
CA THR A 37 -23.80 3.07 -30.14
C THR A 37 -23.14 4.15 -29.27
N PHE A 38 -23.43 5.43 -29.53
CA PHE A 38 -22.95 6.53 -28.69
C PHE A 38 -23.56 6.48 -27.28
N LEU A 39 -24.85 6.17 -27.15
CA LEU A 39 -25.53 6.04 -25.86
C LEU A 39 -25.01 4.84 -25.05
N LEU A 40 -24.70 3.71 -25.74
CA LEU A 40 -24.08 2.52 -25.13
C LEU A 40 -22.66 2.80 -24.64
N LEU A 41 -21.86 3.54 -25.42
CA LEU A 41 -20.52 3.97 -25.00
C LEU A 41 -20.57 4.90 -23.79
N PHE A 42 -21.56 5.78 -23.73
CA PHE A 42 -21.75 6.68 -22.58
C PHE A 42 -22.17 5.94 -21.31
N ALA A 43 -23.00 4.88 -21.44
CA ALA A 43 -23.42 4.03 -20.33
C ALA A 43 -22.26 3.18 -19.77
N LEU A 44 -21.27 2.81 -20.59
CA LEU A 44 -20.08 2.08 -20.17
C LEU A 44 -19.04 2.98 -19.45
N CYS A 45 -19.09 4.30 -19.69
CA CYS A 45 -18.18 5.27 -19.03
C CYS A 45 -18.64 5.72 -17.63
N SER A 46 -19.85 5.41 -17.22
CA SER A 46 -20.34 5.69 -15.86
C SER A 46 -20.03 4.52 -14.92
N SER A 47 -18.74 4.18 -14.77
CA SER A 47 -18.31 3.40 -13.61
C SER A 47 -18.55 4.28 -12.38
N PRO A 48 -19.43 3.91 -11.44
CA PRO A 48 -19.46 4.56 -10.16
C PRO A 48 -18.11 4.24 -9.52
N TYR A 49 -17.19 5.21 -9.47
CA TYR A 49 -16.11 5.16 -8.50
C TYR A 49 -16.80 5.13 -7.14
N ALA A 50 -17.03 3.94 -6.61
CA ALA A 50 -17.35 3.78 -5.21
C ALA A 50 -16.15 4.41 -4.48
N MET A 51 -16.33 5.63 -3.99
CA MET A 51 -15.43 6.23 -3.01
C MET A 51 -15.55 5.31 -1.80
N ILE A 52 -14.65 4.33 -1.71
CA ILE A 52 -14.47 3.54 -0.50
C ILE A 52 -14.04 4.57 0.53
N LYS A 53 -14.97 4.96 1.40
CA LYS A 53 -14.66 5.80 2.54
C LYS A 53 -13.92 4.88 3.51
N ASP A 54 -12.60 4.87 3.39
CA ASP A 54 -11.75 4.06 4.24
C ASP A 54 -11.89 4.56 5.69
N HIS A 55 -12.09 3.65 6.63
CA HIS A 55 -12.21 3.98 8.03
C HIS A 55 -10.82 4.17 8.63
N VAL A 56 -10.69 5.19 9.47
CA VAL A 56 -9.46 5.40 10.23
C VAL A 56 -9.50 4.56 11.49
N VAL A 57 -8.51 3.69 11.67
CA VAL A 57 -8.39 2.82 12.85
C VAL A 57 -7.44 3.40 13.92
N ALA A 58 -6.54 4.30 13.52
CA ALA A 58 -5.72 5.04 14.48
C ALA A 58 -5.24 6.37 13.90
N PHE A 59 -4.89 7.30 14.80
CA PHE A 59 -4.23 8.56 14.50
C PHE A 59 -2.93 8.65 15.29
N VAL A 60 -1.89 9.13 14.63
CA VAL A 60 -0.61 9.51 15.23
C VAL A 60 -0.32 10.95 14.84
N ASP A 61 -0.65 11.89 15.70
CA ASP A 61 -0.70 13.33 15.41
C ASP A 61 -1.55 13.63 14.16
N ASN A 62 -0.94 14.04 13.05
CA ASN A 62 -1.62 14.36 11.79
C ASN A 62 -1.60 13.19 10.78
N THR A 63 -1.11 12.01 11.16
CA THR A 63 -1.06 10.84 10.29
C THR A 63 -2.16 9.87 10.69
N ALA A 64 -3.04 9.54 9.76
CA ALA A 64 -4.06 8.52 9.94
C ALA A 64 -3.54 7.17 9.47
N ILE A 65 -3.92 6.11 10.18
CA ILE A 65 -3.78 4.72 9.74
C ILE A 65 -5.19 4.26 9.37
N THR A 66 -5.35 3.83 8.13
CA THR A 66 -6.65 3.41 7.62
C THR A 66 -6.90 1.93 7.85
N LEU A 67 -8.17 1.52 7.79
CA LEU A 67 -8.55 0.12 7.94
C LEU A 67 -7.94 -0.75 6.84
N SER A 68 -7.94 -0.27 5.60
CA SER A 68 -7.36 -1.01 4.48
C SER A 68 -5.87 -1.25 4.66
N GLU A 69 -5.10 -0.23 5.09
CA GLU A 69 -3.67 -0.37 5.39
C GLU A 69 -3.44 -1.35 6.56
N PHE A 70 -4.27 -1.26 7.58
CA PHE A 70 -4.18 -2.14 8.74
C PHE A 70 -4.48 -3.60 8.38
N GLU A 71 -5.54 -3.87 7.61
CA GLU A 71 -5.90 -5.22 7.20
C GLU A 71 -4.83 -5.87 6.31
N GLU A 72 -4.22 -5.09 5.42
CA GLU A 72 -3.10 -5.55 4.59
C GLU A 72 -1.90 -5.95 5.46
N GLU A 73 -1.49 -5.09 6.39
CA GLU A 73 -0.35 -5.37 7.29
C GLU A 73 -0.67 -6.52 8.27
N TYR A 74 -1.91 -6.61 8.75
CA TYR A 74 -2.32 -7.72 9.61
C TYR A 74 -2.28 -9.06 8.88
N SER A 75 -2.74 -9.10 7.64
CA SER A 75 -2.66 -10.31 6.81
C SER A 75 -1.21 -10.77 6.61
N LYS A 76 -0.32 -9.85 6.23
CA LYS A 76 1.13 -10.15 6.09
C LYS A 76 1.76 -10.64 7.40
N ALA A 77 1.40 -9.99 8.51
CA ALA A 77 1.94 -10.36 9.83
C ALA A 77 1.50 -11.75 10.26
N GLN A 78 0.26 -12.15 9.96
CA GLN A 78 -0.25 -13.49 10.25
C GLN A 78 0.46 -14.59 9.44
N GLU A 79 0.87 -14.31 8.21
CA GLU A 79 1.64 -15.26 7.40
C GLU A 79 3.01 -15.57 8.03
N VAL A 80 3.64 -14.56 8.64
CA VAL A 80 4.97 -14.69 9.27
C VAL A 80 4.87 -15.20 10.70
N THR A 81 3.88 -14.71 11.45
CA THR A 81 3.69 -15.03 12.87
C THR A 81 2.25 -15.46 13.12
N PRO A 82 1.93 -16.76 12.98
CA PRO A 82 0.61 -17.26 13.28
C PRO A 82 0.22 -16.97 14.73
N GLY A 83 -0.93 -16.32 14.93
CA GLY A 83 -1.45 -15.98 16.26
C GLY A 83 -1.12 -14.56 16.74
N ILE A 84 -0.43 -13.76 15.93
CA ILE A 84 -0.24 -12.33 16.22
C ILE A 84 -1.60 -11.64 16.36
N THR A 85 -1.75 -10.79 17.34
CA THR A 85 -3.00 -10.06 17.61
C THR A 85 -3.13 -8.80 16.77
N LYS A 86 -4.37 -8.38 16.52
CA LYS A 86 -4.65 -7.10 15.84
C LYS A 86 -4.02 -5.91 16.58
N GLU A 87 -4.03 -5.93 17.90
CA GLU A 87 -3.45 -4.87 18.72
C GLU A 87 -1.92 -4.79 18.56
N GLU A 88 -1.23 -5.92 18.51
CA GLU A 88 0.22 -5.96 18.31
C GLU A 88 0.60 -5.37 16.93
N VAL A 89 -0.14 -5.73 15.87
CA VAL A 89 0.11 -5.19 14.54
C VAL A 89 -0.18 -3.69 14.49
N LEU A 90 -1.30 -3.24 15.04
CA LEU A 90 -1.62 -1.81 15.07
C LEU A 90 -0.57 -1.01 15.86
N ASN A 91 -0.10 -1.55 17.00
CA ASN A 91 0.97 -0.94 17.78
C ASN A 91 2.29 -0.87 17.00
N ALA A 92 2.63 -1.90 16.22
CA ALA A 92 3.80 -1.88 15.34
C ALA A 92 3.68 -0.80 14.26
N MET A 93 2.51 -0.66 13.62
CA MET A 93 2.25 0.41 12.63
C MET A 93 2.37 1.81 13.26
N ILE A 94 1.80 2.03 14.44
CA ILE A 94 1.92 3.29 15.19
C ILE A 94 3.40 3.59 15.47
N ASN A 95 4.17 2.62 15.95
CA ASN A 95 5.60 2.78 16.24
C ASN A 95 6.39 3.11 14.96
N ARG A 96 6.06 2.47 13.84
CA ARG A 96 6.66 2.76 12.54
C ARG A 96 6.41 4.22 12.11
N VAL A 97 5.17 4.71 12.24
CA VAL A 97 4.82 6.11 11.94
C VAL A 97 5.63 7.08 12.79
N LEU A 98 5.76 6.81 14.09
CA LEU A 98 6.53 7.64 15.02
C LEU A 98 8.01 7.72 14.63
N LEU A 99 8.62 6.58 14.35
CA LEU A 99 10.03 6.49 13.94
C LEU A 99 10.27 7.17 12.57
N LEU A 100 9.40 6.93 11.59
CA LEU A 100 9.49 7.56 10.26
C LEU A 100 9.38 9.08 10.34
N ARG A 101 8.50 9.59 11.20
CA ARG A 101 8.38 11.03 11.42
C ARG A 101 9.71 11.63 11.90
N GLU A 102 10.38 10.97 12.85
CA GLU A 102 11.67 11.44 13.36
C GLU A 102 12.79 11.29 12.31
N ALA A 103 12.77 10.18 11.56
CA ALA A 103 13.71 9.96 10.47
C ALA A 103 13.61 11.04 9.39
N LYS A 104 12.39 11.40 8.98
CA LYS A 104 12.14 12.46 7.97
C LYS A 104 12.60 13.84 8.44
N LYS A 105 12.68 14.12 9.74
CA LYS A 105 13.22 15.39 10.27
C LYS A 105 14.73 15.52 10.02
N ILE A 106 15.47 14.42 9.95
CA ILE A 106 16.93 14.43 9.78
C ILE A 106 17.35 14.67 8.32
N ARG A 107 16.38 14.83 7.40
CA ARG A 107 16.60 15.09 5.95
C ARG A 107 17.56 14.09 5.30
N LEU A 108 17.43 12.82 5.65
CA LEU A 108 18.08 11.75 4.92
C LEU A 108 17.47 11.68 3.51
N THR A 109 18.31 11.57 2.50
CA THR A 109 17.98 11.68 1.06
C THR A 109 16.88 10.70 0.65
N GLU A 110 16.22 10.99 -0.48
CA GLU A 110 15.12 10.24 -1.12
C GLU A 110 15.39 8.73 -1.20
N ARG A 111 14.99 8.00 -0.18
CA ARG A 111 15.06 6.54 -0.06
C ARG A 111 13.68 6.00 0.28
N SER A 112 13.51 4.70 0.15
CA SER A 112 12.32 4.03 0.67
C SER A 112 12.15 4.26 2.18
N ASP A 113 10.92 4.21 2.68
CA ASP A 113 10.66 4.37 4.10
C ASP A 113 11.41 3.34 4.97
N ASP A 114 11.66 2.14 4.45
CA ASP A 114 12.40 1.08 5.14
C ASP A 114 13.90 1.40 5.25
N GLU A 115 14.51 1.87 4.15
CA GLU A 115 15.90 2.31 4.17
C GLU A 115 16.11 3.51 5.10
N LEU A 116 15.16 4.43 5.08
CA LEU A 116 15.16 5.61 5.95
C LEU A 116 15.09 5.23 7.43
N LEU A 117 14.23 4.26 7.78
CA LEU A 117 14.14 3.73 9.14
C LEU A 117 15.42 3.05 9.58
N LYS A 118 15.98 2.20 8.72
CA LYS A 118 17.24 1.51 9.00
C LYS A 118 18.37 2.51 9.28
N GLU A 119 18.54 3.48 8.39
CA GLU A 119 19.58 4.51 8.55
C GLU A 119 19.35 5.35 9.82
N TYR A 120 18.10 5.69 10.14
CA TYR A 120 17.76 6.39 11.36
C TYR A 120 18.15 5.59 12.62
N ILE A 121 17.80 4.30 12.66
CA ILE A 121 18.13 3.41 13.79
C ILE A 121 19.64 3.27 13.93
N ASP A 122 20.35 3.07 12.83
CA ASP A 122 21.80 2.92 12.83
C ASP A 122 22.50 4.18 13.35
N LEU A 123 22.08 5.36 12.90
CA LEU A 123 22.68 6.63 13.33
C LEU A 123 22.30 7.03 14.74
N LYS A 124 21.06 6.79 15.17
CA LYS A 124 20.55 7.30 16.45
C LYS A 124 20.66 6.34 17.61
N LEU A 125 20.69 5.05 17.35
CA LEU A 125 20.65 4.03 18.39
C LEU A 125 21.84 3.09 18.33
N ARG A 126 22.18 2.52 17.18
CA ARG A 126 23.25 1.53 17.04
C ARG A 126 24.62 2.09 17.46
N THR A 127 24.88 3.38 17.23
CA THR A 127 26.10 4.05 17.66
C THR A 127 26.29 4.07 19.17
N PHE A 128 25.23 3.89 19.95
CA PHE A 128 25.28 3.85 21.42
C PHE A 128 25.32 2.44 21.99
N VAL A 129 25.17 1.42 21.14
CA VAL A 129 25.29 0.03 21.56
C VAL A 129 26.73 -0.26 21.93
N LYS A 130 26.94 -0.78 23.15
CA LYS A 130 28.25 -1.19 23.65
C LYS A 130 28.12 -2.52 24.36
N VAL A 131 28.79 -3.52 23.88
CA VAL A 131 28.97 -4.81 24.54
C VAL A 131 30.34 -4.83 25.15
N LYS A 132 30.45 -5.22 26.41
CA LYS A 132 31.74 -5.36 27.12
C LYS A 132 32.17 -6.81 27.07
N GLU A 133 33.48 -7.04 27.02
CA GLU A 133 34.05 -8.40 27.09
C GLU A 133 33.52 -9.19 28.30
N LYS A 134 33.33 -8.51 29.43
CA LYS A 134 32.76 -9.10 30.63
C LYS A 134 31.33 -9.61 30.37
N ASP A 135 30.50 -8.89 29.63
CA ASP A 135 29.11 -9.27 29.38
C ASP A 135 29.07 -10.51 28.46
N VAL A 136 30.03 -10.64 27.53
CA VAL A 136 30.22 -11.83 26.70
C VAL A 136 30.64 -13.04 27.54
N LEU A 137 31.60 -12.87 28.45
CA LEU A 137 32.04 -13.91 29.36
C LEU A 137 30.91 -14.38 30.29
N ASP A 138 30.24 -13.43 30.94
CA ASP A 138 29.12 -13.72 31.85
C ASP A 138 28.00 -14.49 31.12
N TYR A 139 27.69 -14.12 29.85
CA TYR A 139 26.72 -14.83 29.02
C TYR A 139 27.16 -16.24 28.73
N TYR A 140 28.43 -16.43 28.33
CA TYR A 140 28.98 -17.75 28.02
C TYR A 140 28.94 -18.68 29.25
N GLU A 141 29.33 -18.19 30.42
CA GLU A 141 29.33 -18.96 31.66
C GLU A 141 27.91 -19.45 32.04
N ILE A 142 26.91 -18.55 31.92
CA ILE A 142 25.51 -18.86 32.24
C ILE A 142 24.92 -19.87 31.24
N HIS A 143 25.29 -19.79 29.97
CA HIS A 143 24.73 -20.59 28.88
C HIS A 143 25.69 -21.67 28.37
N SER A 144 26.71 -22.00 29.13
CA SER A 144 27.78 -22.93 28.71
C SER A 144 27.27 -24.28 28.22
N LYS A 145 26.12 -24.74 28.72
CA LYS A 145 25.47 -26.01 28.30
C LYS A 145 24.91 -25.93 26.87
N ASP A 146 24.53 -24.75 26.41
CA ASP A 146 23.92 -24.56 25.10
C ASP A 146 24.98 -24.57 23.99
N PHE A 147 26.24 -24.27 24.34
CA PHE A 147 27.36 -24.26 23.40
C PHE A 147 28.04 -25.61 23.12
N GLN A 148 27.52 -26.72 23.72
CA GLN A 148 27.91 -28.09 23.39
C GLN A 148 29.43 -28.36 23.44
N GLY A 149 30.13 -27.69 24.35
CA GLY A 149 31.59 -27.88 24.52
C GLY A 149 32.46 -27.02 23.63
N LYS A 150 31.93 -26.08 22.86
CA LYS A 150 32.69 -25.03 22.19
C LYS A 150 33.34 -24.13 23.21
N THR A 151 34.53 -23.64 22.91
CA THR A 151 35.25 -22.68 23.78
C THR A 151 34.67 -21.28 23.63
N LEU A 152 34.98 -20.40 24.57
CA LEU A 152 34.56 -18.98 24.46
C LEU A 152 35.08 -18.36 23.17
N ASP A 153 36.31 -18.66 22.76
CA ASP A 153 36.91 -18.12 21.54
C ASP A 153 36.13 -18.52 20.28
N ASP A 154 35.51 -19.70 20.29
CA ASP A 154 34.73 -20.21 19.16
C ASP A 154 33.37 -19.50 18.98
N VAL A 155 32.84 -18.91 20.07
CA VAL A 155 31.47 -18.36 20.08
C VAL A 155 31.39 -16.90 20.52
N SER A 156 32.52 -16.28 20.84
CA SER A 156 32.56 -14.90 21.35
C SER A 156 31.92 -13.88 20.41
N GLU A 157 32.19 -13.99 19.11
CA GLU A 157 31.61 -13.10 18.09
C GLU A 157 30.06 -13.30 17.96
N GLU A 158 29.59 -14.54 18.04
CA GLU A 158 28.17 -14.87 18.02
C GLU A 158 27.46 -14.28 19.24
N ILE A 159 28.05 -14.43 20.42
CA ILE A 159 27.53 -13.87 21.68
C ILE A 159 27.53 -12.33 21.63
N GLU A 160 28.63 -11.72 21.17
CA GLU A 160 28.74 -10.27 21.04
C GLU A 160 27.64 -9.70 20.12
N ASN A 161 27.45 -10.31 18.96
CA ASN A 161 26.40 -9.92 18.03
C ASN A 161 25.01 -10.07 18.64
N TYR A 162 24.74 -11.17 19.35
CA TYR A 162 23.47 -11.38 20.04
C TYR A 162 23.22 -10.31 21.11
N LEU A 163 24.22 -10.02 21.96
CA LEU A 163 24.11 -9.01 23.01
C LEU A 163 23.96 -7.60 22.42
N ALA A 164 24.65 -7.31 21.31
CA ALA A 164 24.51 -6.03 20.61
C ALA A 164 23.10 -5.83 20.06
N GLU A 165 22.50 -6.83 19.44
CA GLU A 165 21.13 -6.76 18.95
C GLU A 165 20.11 -6.68 20.11
N ALA A 166 20.35 -7.39 21.21
CA ALA A 166 19.50 -7.30 22.41
C ALA A 166 19.51 -5.88 23.01
N GLU A 167 20.70 -5.27 23.11
CA GLU A 167 20.87 -3.90 23.59
C GLU A 167 20.25 -2.87 22.64
N LEU A 168 20.42 -3.05 21.31
CA LEU A 168 19.77 -2.22 20.30
C LEU A 168 18.25 -2.26 20.46
N ASN A 169 17.66 -3.45 20.60
CA ASN A 169 16.23 -3.61 20.80
C ASN A 169 15.74 -2.93 22.10
N ARG A 170 16.53 -2.99 23.18
CA ARG A 170 16.23 -2.29 24.43
C ARG A 170 16.24 -0.76 24.24
N LEU A 171 17.23 -0.24 23.53
CA LEU A 171 17.33 1.19 23.21
C LEU A 171 16.20 1.65 22.32
N LEU A 172 15.86 0.86 21.30
CA LEU A 172 14.75 1.12 20.38
C LEU A 172 13.42 1.18 21.12
N LYS A 173 13.15 0.21 21.99
CA LYS A 173 11.93 0.20 22.82
C LYS A 173 11.82 1.45 23.67
N LYS A 174 12.89 1.82 24.37
CA LYS A 174 12.94 3.04 25.19
C LYS A 174 12.70 4.29 24.32
N HIS A 175 13.34 4.36 23.17
CA HIS A 175 13.17 5.49 22.26
C HIS A 175 11.72 5.61 21.76
N ILE A 176 11.09 4.51 21.37
CA ILE A 176 9.68 4.48 20.98
C ILE A 176 8.78 4.94 22.14
N GLU A 177 9.02 4.48 23.35
CA GLU A 177 8.26 4.93 24.53
C GLU A 177 8.37 6.45 24.74
N GLU A 178 9.55 7.04 24.53
CA GLU A 178 9.76 8.48 24.60
C GLU A 178 9.02 9.24 23.48
N LEU A 179 8.97 8.68 22.26
CA LEU A 179 8.22 9.25 21.15
C LEU A 179 6.71 9.18 21.40
N ARG A 180 6.21 8.06 21.91
CA ARG A 180 4.79 7.88 22.25
C ARG A 180 4.31 8.88 23.31
N LYS A 181 5.15 9.21 24.29
CA LYS A 181 4.82 10.23 25.33
C LYS A 181 4.66 11.65 24.76
N LYS A 182 5.27 11.92 23.59
CA LYS A 182 5.26 13.25 22.96
C LYS A 182 4.22 13.38 21.85
N ALA A 183 3.63 12.27 21.41
CA ALA A 183 2.67 12.21 20.31
C ALA A 183 1.23 12.08 20.84
N TYR A 184 0.31 12.65 20.10
CA TYR A 184 -1.11 12.35 20.26
C TYR A 184 -1.43 11.06 19.51
N ILE A 185 -1.91 10.04 20.21
CA ILE A 185 -2.28 8.75 19.64
C ILE A 185 -3.74 8.47 20.00
N GLY A 186 -4.58 8.36 18.98
CA GLY A 186 -5.98 7.95 19.12
C GLY A 186 -6.19 6.61 18.40
N ILE A 187 -6.78 5.64 19.08
CA ILE A 187 -7.10 4.30 18.53
C ILE A 187 -8.61 4.17 18.48
N GLN A 188 -9.12 3.71 17.33
CA GLN A 188 -10.54 3.50 17.02
C GLN A 188 -10.76 2.08 16.45
N LEU A 189 -9.92 1.13 16.80
CA LEU A 189 -10.06 -0.25 16.38
C LEU A 189 -11.20 -0.90 17.20
N GLU A 190 -12.26 -1.27 16.51
CA GLU A 190 -13.40 -2.04 17.08
C GLU A 190 -13.21 -3.56 16.88
#